data_b0e4dbb7f9ddf4bace8c68c7a66fa475
#
_entry.id   b0e4dbb7f9ddf4bace8c68c7a66fa475
#
_cell.length_a   1.000
_cell.length_b   1.000
_cell.length_c   1.000
_cell.angle_alpha   90.00
_cell.angle_beta   90.00
_cell.angle_gamma   90.00
#
_symmetry.space_group_name_H-M   'P 1'
#
loop_
_entity.id
_entity.type
_entity.pdbx_description
1 polymer ?
#
loop_
_entity_poly.entity_id
_entity_poly.type
_entity_poly.pdbx_seq_one_letter_code
_entity_poly.pdbx_strand_id
1 'polypeptide(L)'
;FGPDIASMAKQVVVRCDGRFSERYEWLLEQIQIWGAKIYQIDAAEHDHNMTYIQALRHFSTFANGLHLSKQPVNLSNLLALSSPIYRLELAMIGRLFAQDAALYADIIMDKPENLDVIESLKQTYEEALQFFEKGDRQGFIDAFHQVREWFGEYSDQFLQESRQLLQQAHDLRHV
;
A
#
# COMPACT_ATOMS: atom_id res chain seq x y z
N PHE A 1 10.38 -4.85 6.51
CA PHE A 1 10.95 -4.68 5.17
C PHE A 1 10.91 -5.99 4.39
N GLY A 2 10.73 -5.87 3.05
CA GLY A 2 10.65 -7.04 2.20
C GLY A 2 12.01 -7.67 1.90
N PRO A 3 12.05 -8.86 1.29
CA PRO A 3 13.28 -9.59 1.00
C PRO A 3 14.19 -8.90 -0.02
N ASP A 4 13.68 -7.91 -0.74
CA ASP A 4 14.41 -7.26 -1.86
C ASP A 4 15.22 -6.04 -1.43
N ILE A 5 15.31 -5.73 -0.12
CA ILE A 5 16.14 -4.62 0.34
C ILE A 5 17.62 -4.98 0.32
N ALA A 6 18.43 -4.14 -0.31
CA ALA A 6 19.89 -4.33 -0.37
C ALA A 6 20.62 -3.85 0.90
N SER A 7 19.97 -3.05 1.75
CA SER A 7 20.58 -2.43 2.93
C SER A 7 19.54 -2.06 3.96
N MET A 8 19.93 -2.09 5.23
CA MET A 8 19.13 -1.56 6.35
C MET A 8 19.08 -0.03 6.39
N ALA A 9 19.99 0.65 5.69
CA ALA A 9 20.04 2.10 5.68
C ALA A 9 18.72 2.72 5.25
N LYS A 10 18.24 3.68 6.04
CA LYS A 10 16.95 4.38 5.86
C LYS A 10 15.69 3.54 6.05
N GLN A 11 15.81 2.24 6.32
CA GLN A 11 14.65 1.41 6.68
C GLN A 11 14.09 1.84 8.03
N VAL A 12 12.78 1.65 8.21
CA VAL A 12 12.13 1.90 9.50
C VAL A 12 12.01 0.58 10.25
N VAL A 13 12.50 0.56 11.48
CA VAL A 13 12.30 -0.52 12.45
C VAL A 13 11.34 -0.01 13.51
N VAL A 14 10.20 -0.62 13.62
CA VAL A 14 9.21 -0.29 14.65
C VAL A 14 9.59 -1.00 15.94
N ARG A 15 9.64 -0.23 17.02
CA ARG A 15 9.86 -0.72 18.38
C ARG A 15 8.56 -0.59 19.16
N CYS A 16 8.05 -1.70 19.67
CA CYS A 16 7.05 -1.74 20.73
C CYS A 16 7.75 -2.21 22.01
N ASP A 17 7.53 -1.53 23.14
CA ASP A 17 8.24 -1.84 24.37
C ASP A 17 7.81 -3.21 24.92
N GLY A 18 8.80 -4.07 25.17
CA GLY A 18 8.65 -5.37 25.80
C GLY A 18 8.87 -5.29 27.31
N ARG A 19 8.87 -6.46 27.99
CA ARG A 19 8.95 -6.56 29.46
C ARG A 19 10.27 -6.10 30.05
N PHE A 20 11.38 -6.15 29.31
CA PHE A 20 12.74 -5.86 29.77
C PHE A 20 13.46 -5.06 28.71
N SER A 21 13.14 -3.78 28.58
CA SER A 21 13.70 -2.90 27.54
C SER A 21 15.23 -2.82 27.59
N GLU A 22 15.81 -2.83 28.78
CA GLU A 22 17.25 -2.80 29.02
C GLU A 22 18.01 -3.99 28.40
N ARG A 23 17.33 -5.12 28.14
CA ARG A 23 17.97 -6.32 27.59
C ARG A 23 18.18 -6.29 26.07
N TYR A 24 17.50 -5.38 25.37
CA TYR A 24 17.62 -5.27 23.91
C TYR A 24 18.13 -3.89 23.45
N GLU A 25 18.55 -3.02 24.36
CA GLU A 25 19.12 -1.73 23.98
C GLU A 25 20.31 -1.88 23.04
N TRP A 26 21.20 -2.82 23.30
CA TRP A 26 22.32 -3.13 22.42
C TRP A 26 21.89 -3.46 20.99
N LEU A 27 20.73 -4.12 20.80
CA LEU A 27 20.19 -4.44 19.48
C LEU A 27 19.67 -3.17 18.78
N LEU A 28 19.03 -2.28 19.51
CA LEU A 28 18.57 -1.00 18.97
C LEU A 28 19.75 -0.14 18.54
N GLU A 29 20.81 -0.08 19.33
CA GLU A 29 22.06 0.60 18.95
C GLU A 29 22.65 0.00 17.66
N GLN A 30 22.69 -1.33 17.57
CA GLN A 30 23.21 -2.00 16.38
C GLN A 30 22.35 -1.72 15.14
N ILE A 31 21.03 -1.67 15.28
CA ILE A 31 20.10 -1.30 14.20
C ILE A 31 20.35 0.14 13.71
N GLN A 32 20.61 1.06 14.63
CA GLN A 32 20.98 2.44 14.27
C GLN A 32 22.33 2.53 13.56
N ILE A 33 23.33 1.74 14.01
CA ILE A 33 24.64 1.62 13.33
C ILE A 33 24.47 1.14 11.88
N TRP A 34 23.52 0.25 11.61
CA TRP A 34 23.19 -0.18 10.26
C TRP A 34 22.45 0.88 9.43
N GLY A 35 22.18 2.06 10.01
CA GLY A 35 21.56 3.20 9.36
C GLY A 35 20.03 3.14 9.27
N ALA A 36 19.39 2.21 9.97
CA ALA A 36 17.94 2.17 10.07
C ALA A 36 17.41 3.23 11.05
N LYS A 37 16.18 3.67 10.83
CA LYS A 37 15.45 4.57 11.73
C LYS A 37 14.60 3.74 12.68
N ILE A 38 14.72 3.98 13.98
CA ILE A 38 13.85 3.36 14.97
C ILE A 38 12.66 4.29 15.21
N TYR A 39 11.46 3.74 15.04
CA TYR A 39 10.21 4.40 15.36
C TYR A 39 9.54 3.68 16.52
N GLN A 40 9.38 4.38 17.65
CA GLN A 40 8.75 3.83 18.84
C GLN A 40 7.25 4.13 18.81
N ILE A 41 6.44 3.11 19.05
CA ILE A 41 4.99 3.19 19.04
C ILE A 41 4.43 2.17 20.05
N ASP A 42 3.24 2.41 20.56
CA ASP A 42 2.50 1.41 21.33
C ASP A 42 2.09 0.21 20.48
N ALA A 43 2.05 -0.98 21.08
CA ALA A 43 1.74 -2.21 20.33
C ALA A 43 0.32 -2.22 19.77
N ALA A 44 -0.66 -1.68 20.51
CA ALA A 44 -2.03 -1.60 20.04
C ALA A 44 -2.18 -0.60 18.88
N GLU A 45 -1.49 0.53 18.96
CA GLU A 45 -1.45 1.51 17.88
C GLU A 45 -0.72 0.95 16.64
N HIS A 46 0.39 0.21 16.84
CA HIS A 46 1.04 -0.51 15.75
C HIS A 46 0.09 -1.47 15.06
N ASP A 47 -0.58 -2.31 15.82
CA ASP A 47 -1.49 -3.32 15.28
C ASP A 47 -2.69 -2.70 14.55
N HIS A 48 -3.22 -1.60 15.07
CA HIS A 48 -4.24 -0.82 14.39
C HIS A 48 -3.75 -0.28 13.04
N ASN A 49 -2.57 0.33 13.00
CA ASN A 49 -2.00 0.86 11.76
C ASN A 49 -1.69 -0.24 10.73
N MET A 50 -1.27 -1.43 11.19
CA MET A 50 -0.99 -2.56 10.30
C MET A 50 -2.26 -3.10 9.61
N THR A 51 -3.44 -2.90 10.18
CA THR A 51 -4.72 -3.22 9.51
C THR A 51 -4.85 -2.47 8.17
N TYR A 52 -4.42 -1.21 8.11
CA TYR A 52 -4.43 -0.40 6.88
C TYR A 52 -3.21 -0.65 5.99
N ILE A 53 -2.01 -0.65 6.59
CA ILE A 53 -0.73 -0.75 5.87
C ILE A 53 -0.55 -2.13 5.24
N GLN A 54 -1.02 -3.19 5.90
CA GLN A 54 -0.86 -4.56 5.45
C GLN A 54 -2.18 -5.16 4.96
N ALA A 55 -3.14 -5.41 5.85
CA ALA A 55 -4.34 -6.18 5.49
C ALA A 55 -5.16 -5.50 4.39
N LEU A 56 -5.57 -4.25 4.59
CA LEU A 56 -6.38 -3.52 3.60
C LEU A 56 -5.65 -3.34 2.27
N ARG A 57 -4.37 -2.95 2.32
CA ARG A 57 -3.56 -2.77 1.10
C ARG A 57 -3.40 -4.06 0.32
N HIS A 58 -3.08 -5.18 1.00
CA HIS A 58 -2.90 -6.46 0.31
C HIS A 58 -4.23 -7.00 -0.22
N PHE A 59 -5.30 -6.87 0.55
CA PHE A 59 -6.64 -7.23 0.08
C PHE A 59 -7.04 -6.44 -1.16
N SER A 60 -6.87 -5.12 -1.17
CA SER A 60 -7.19 -4.27 -2.33
C SER A 60 -6.40 -4.68 -3.57
N THR A 61 -5.11 -4.95 -3.41
CA THR A 61 -4.24 -5.41 -4.51
C THR A 61 -4.69 -6.78 -5.04
N PHE A 62 -5.02 -7.71 -4.13
CA PHE A 62 -5.56 -9.02 -4.47
C PHE A 62 -6.90 -8.90 -5.21
N ALA A 63 -7.83 -8.09 -4.70
CA ALA A 63 -9.14 -7.89 -5.31
C ALA A 63 -9.05 -7.29 -6.72
N ASN A 64 -8.16 -6.32 -6.94
CA ASN A 64 -7.89 -5.75 -8.26
C ASN A 64 -7.33 -6.79 -9.24
N GLY A 65 -6.36 -7.58 -8.83
CA GLY A 65 -5.81 -8.65 -9.67
C GLY A 65 -6.85 -9.73 -9.99
N LEU A 66 -7.62 -10.14 -8.98
CA LEU A 66 -8.72 -11.09 -9.15
C LEU A 66 -9.81 -10.54 -10.10
N HIS A 67 -10.15 -9.26 -9.99
CA HIS A 67 -11.09 -8.61 -10.90
C HIS A 67 -10.57 -8.62 -12.32
N LEU A 68 -9.34 -8.14 -12.56
CA LEU A 68 -8.74 -8.09 -13.89
C LEU A 68 -8.65 -9.47 -14.54
N SER A 69 -8.32 -10.52 -13.79
CA SER A 69 -8.19 -11.88 -14.29
C SER A 69 -9.51 -12.47 -14.82
N LYS A 70 -10.65 -11.93 -14.37
CA LYS A 70 -12.00 -12.34 -14.78
C LYS A 70 -12.54 -11.55 -15.97
N GLN A 71 -11.83 -10.47 -16.39
CA GLN A 71 -12.27 -9.64 -17.49
C GLN A 71 -11.81 -10.21 -18.84
N PRO A 72 -12.55 -9.96 -19.93
CA PRO A 72 -12.16 -10.37 -21.29
C PRO A 72 -11.09 -9.43 -21.87
N VAL A 73 -9.98 -9.22 -21.13
CA VAL A 73 -8.88 -8.34 -21.51
C VAL A 73 -7.60 -9.14 -21.73
N ASN A 74 -6.77 -8.68 -22.66
CA ASN A 74 -5.46 -9.26 -22.90
C ASN A 74 -4.38 -8.45 -22.18
N LEU A 75 -3.62 -9.10 -21.29
CA LEU A 75 -2.59 -8.43 -20.48
C LEU A 75 -1.52 -7.77 -21.35
N SER A 76 -1.10 -8.40 -22.43
CA SER A 76 -0.08 -7.82 -23.34
C SER A 76 -0.60 -6.55 -24.01
N ASN A 77 -1.87 -6.48 -24.37
CA ASN A 77 -2.50 -5.28 -24.91
C ASN A 77 -2.59 -4.18 -23.85
N LEU A 78 -2.98 -4.53 -22.61
CA LEU A 78 -3.00 -3.57 -21.50
C LEU A 78 -1.62 -2.98 -21.27
N LEU A 79 -0.58 -3.80 -21.26
CA LEU A 79 0.80 -3.34 -21.11
C LEU A 79 1.26 -2.45 -22.27
N ALA A 80 0.93 -2.80 -23.51
CA ALA A 80 1.31 -2.03 -24.71
C ALA A 80 0.64 -0.64 -24.74
N LEU A 81 -0.59 -0.54 -24.24
CA LEU A 81 -1.37 0.70 -24.21
C LEU A 81 -1.21 1.48 -22.91
N SER A 82 -0.50 0.93 -21.93
CA SER A 82 -0.42 1.51 -20.58
C SER A 82 0.37 2.80 -20.53
N SER A 83 -0.15 3.77 -19.76
CA SER A 83 0.66 4.88 -19.26
C SER A 83 1.72 4.37 -18.28
N PRO A 84 2.78 5.15 -17.97
CA PRO A 84 3.75 4.78 -16.95
C PRO A 84 3.12 4.49 -15.59
N ILE A 85 2.10 5.25 -15.18
CA ILE A 85 1.35 5.04 -13.93
C ILE A 85 0.68 3.68 -13.92
N TYR A 86 -0.13 3.39 -14.96
CA TYR A 86 -0.88 2.14 -15.03
C TYR A 86 0.05 0.93 -15.11
N ARG A 87 1.20 1.05 -15.81
CA ARG A 87 2.22 0.01 -15.82
C ARG A 87 2.79 -0.27 -14.42
N LEU A 88 3.04 0.78 -13.62
CA LEU A 88 3.53 0.63 -12.27
C LEU A 88 2.47 -0.05 -11.38
N GLU A 89 1.21 0.33 -11.50
CA GLU A 89 0.09 -0.32 -10.79
C GLU A 89 -0.01 -1.81 -11.15
N LEU A 90 0.04 -2.16 -12.44
CA LEU A 90 0.04 -3.56 -12.87
C LEU A 90 1.26 -4.33 -12.35
N ALA A 91 2.42 -3.71 -12.32
CA ALA A 91 3.63 -4.33 -11.77
C ALA A 91 3.48 -4.61 -10.27
N MET A 92 2.88 -3.70 -9.50
CA MET A 92 2.62 -3.90 -8.07
C MET A 92 1.56 -4.97 -7.81
N ILE A 93 0.53 -5.05 -8.66
CA ILE A 93 -0.46 -6.15 -8.61
C ILE A 93 0.25 -7.48 -8.93
N GLY A 94 0.96 -7.57 -10.04
CA GLY A 94 1.67 -8.78 -10.46
C GLY A 94 2.71 -9.25 -9.43
N ARG A 95 3.41 -8.32 -8.78
CA ARG A 95 4.34 -8.60 -7.70
C ARG A 95 3.69 -9.34 -6.53
N LEU A 96 2.44 -9.01 -6.16
CA LEU A 96 1.72 -9.72 -5.10
C LEU A 96 1.55 -11.20 -5.48
N PHE A 97 1.08 -11.46 -6.70
CA PHE A 97 0.79 -12.82 -7.17
C PHE A 97 2.02 -13.66 -7.51
N ALA A 98 3.19 -13.06 -7.54
CA ALA A 98 4.48 -13.76 -7.69
C ALA A 98 5.08 -14.24 -6.36
N GLN A 99 4.41 -13.97 -5.24
CA GLN A 99 4.88 -14.31 -3.91
C GLN A 99 4.03 -15.42 -3.27
N ASP A 100 4.33 -15.79 -2.02
CA ASP A 100 3.65 -16.88 -1.31
C ASP A 100 2.21 -16.50 -0.95
N ALA A 101 1.26 -17.22 -1.55
CA ALA A 101 -0.17 -16.98 -1.34
C ALA A 101 -0.62 -17.26 0.10
N ALA A 102 -0.01 -18.25 0.79
CA ALA A 102 -0.37 -18.59 2.16
C ALA A 102 0.01 -17.46 3.12
N LEU A 103 1.22 -16.90 2.95
CA LEU A 103 1.65 -15.73 3.73
C LEU A 103 0.66 -14.55 3.61
N TYR A 104 0.18 -14.26 2.41
CA TYR A 104 -0.77 -13.16 2.23
C TYR A 104 -2.16 -13.47 2.76
N ALA A 105 -2.59 -14.73 2.67
CA ALA A 105 -3.83 -15.16 3.32
C ALA A 105 -3.75 -14.98 4.83
N ASP A 106 -2.64 -15.40 5.45
CA ASP A 106 -2.43 -15.24 6.88
C ASP A 106 -2.44 -13.75 7.29
N ILE A 107 -1.72 -12.88 6.57
CA ILE A 107 -1.69 -11.43 6.86
C ILE A 107 -3.09 -10.81 6.78
N ILE A 108 -3.89 -11.19 5.78
CA ILE A 108 -5.21 -10.59 5.54
C ILE A 108 -6.24 -11.13 6.55
N MET A 109 -6.15 -12.42 6.90
CA MET A 109 -7.16 -13.13 7.70
C MET A 109 -6.80 -13.26 9.18
N ASP A 110 -5.66 -12.73 9.63
CA ASP A 110 -5.11 -12.89 10.98
C ASP A 110 -6.06 -12.40 12.09
N LYS A 111 -6.80 -11.31 11.83
CA LYS A 111 -7.61 -10.62 12.83
C LYS A 111 -9.01 -10.29 12.32
N PRO A 112 -10.04 -10.37 13.19
CA PRO A 112 -11.40 -9.93 12.84
C PRO A 112 -11.46 -8.46 12.38
N GLU A 113 -10.67 -7.57 12.99
CA GLU A 113 -10.60 -6.14 12.68
C GLU A 113 -10.17 -5.88 11.23
N ASN A 114 -9.41 -6.78 10.64
CA ASN A 114 -9.05 -6.72 9.22
C ASN A 114 -10.29 -6.85 8.32
N LEU A 115 -11.24 -7.71 8.70
CA LEU A 115 -12.50 -7.86 7.97
C LEU A 115 -13.35 -6.60 8.06
N ASP A 116 -13.43 -5.98 9.23
CA ASP A 116 -14.21 -4.75 9.44
C ASP A 116 -13.73 -3.62 8.51
N VAL A 117 -12.40 -3.45 8.39
CA VAL A 117 -11.82 -2.44 7.52
C VAL A 117 -12.03 -2.77 6.02
N ILE A 118 -12.00 -4.04 5.65
CA ILE A 118 -12.30 -4.50 4.29
C ILE A 118 -13.78 -4.26 3.95
N GLU A 119 -14.69 -4.53 4.87
CA GLU A 119 -16.12 -4.25 4.68
C GLU A 119 -16.39 -2.74 4.57
N SER A 120 -15.70 -1.92 5.37
CA SER A 120 -15.75 -0.46 5.24
C SER A 120 -15.28 0.02 3.87
N LEU A 121 -14.19 -0.55 3.34
CA LEU A 121 -13.74 -0.23 1.98
C LEU A 121 -14.79 -0.61 0.93
N LYS A 122 -15.43 -1.77 1.08
CA LYS A 122 -16.53 -2.18 0.18
C LYS A 122 -17.66 -1.15 0.18
N GLN A 123 -18.09 -0.67 1.36
CA GLN A 123 -19.10 0.39 1.48
C GLN A 123 -18.65 1.68 0.77
N THR A 124 -17.38 2.07 0.91
CA THR A 124 -16.82 3.23 0.21
C THR A 124 -16.85 3.06 -1.32
N TYR A 125 -16.62 1.85 -1.84
CA TYR A 125 -16.80 1.57 -3.27
C TYR A 125 -18.27 1.72 -3.71
N GLU A 126 -19.21 1.25 -2.91
CA GLU A 126 -20.64 1.39 -3.17
C GLU A 126 -21.08 2.88 -3.16
N GLU A 127 -20.59 3.67 -2.22
CA GLU A 127 -20.80 5.12 -2.17
C GLU A 127 -20.20 5.83 -3.39
N ALA A 128 -18.96 5.51 -3.74
CA ALA A 128 -18.30 6.09 -4.91
C ALA A 128 -19.04 5.75 -6.21
N LEU A 129 -19.56 4.53 -6.34
CA LEU A 129 -20.35 4.11 -7.51
C LEU A 129 -21.62 4.95 -7.67
N GLN A 130 -22.26 5.36 -6.56
CA GLN A 130 -23.47 6.18 -6.62
C GLN A 130 -23.30 7.53 -7.33
N PHE A 131 -22.09 8.13 -7.30
CA PHE A 131 -21.83 9.36 -8.06
C PHE A 131 -22.04 9.13 -9.56
N PHE A 132 -21.60 7.97 -10.06
CA PHE A 132 -21.75 7.62 -11.48
C PHE A 132 -23.19 7.22 -11.83
N GLU A 133 -23.83 6.41 -11.00
CA GLU A 133 -25.22 5.97 -11.21
C GLU A 133 -26.23 7.14 -11.24
N LYS A 134 -25.99 8.14 -10.38
CA LYS A 134 -26.83 9.36 -10.29
C LYS A 134 -26.39 10.46 -11.23
N GLY A 135 -25.26 10.33 -11.91
CA GLY A 135 -24.65 11.39 -12.71
C GLY A 135 -24.25 12.61 -11.85
N ASP A 136 -23.97 12.38 -10.55
CA ASP A 136 -23.63 13.44 -9.59
C ASP A 136 -22.15 13.84 -9.73
N ARG A 137 -21.87 14.58 -10.80
CA ARG A 137 -20.53 15.10 -11.06
C ARG A 137 -20.04 16.07 -9.98
N GLN A 138 -20.94 16.87 -9.40
CA GLN A 138 -20.52 17.82 -8.37
C GLN A 138 -20.16 17.11 -7.07
N GLY A 139 -20.97 16.16 -6.62
CA GLY A 139 -20.68 15.33 -5.44
C GLY A 139 -19.35 14.60 -5.58
N PHE A 140 -19.01 14.07 -6.77
CA PHE A 140 -17.68 13.47 -7.01
C PHE A 140 -16.54 14.50 -6.85
N ILE A 141 -16.69 15.71 -7.38
CA ILE A 141 -15.66 16.76 -7.26
C ILE A 141 -15.50 17.18 -5.80
N ASP A 142 -16.58 17.33 -5.06
CA ASP A 142 -16.56 17.71 -3.65
C ASP A 142 -15.88 16.62 -2.80
N ALA A 143 -16.19 15.36 -3.03
CA ALA A 143 -15.50 14.24 -2.39
C ALA A 143 -14.00 14.21 -2.72
N PHE A 144 -13.63 14.49 -3.97
CA PHE A 144 -12.21 14.57 -4.38
C PHE A 144 -11.47 15.69 -3.62
N HIS A 145 -12.11 16.85 -3.42
CA HIS A 145 -11.54 17.94 -2.63
C HIS A 145 -11.39 17.59 -1.16
N GLN A 146 -12.35 16.90 -0.55
CA GLN A 146 -12.26 16.41 0.82
C GLN A 146 -11.07 15.47 1.01
N VAL A 147 -10.85 14.53 0.10
CA VAL A 147 -9.67 13.65 0.14
C VAL A 147 -8.37 14.43 0.00
N ARG A 148 -8.33 15.44 -0.90
CA ARG A 148 -7.16 16.30 -1.05
C ARG A 148 -6.86 17.09 0.23
N GLU A 149 -7.89 17.62 0.90
CA GLU A 149 -7.76 18.32 2.19
C GLU A 149 -7.21 17.39 3.27
N TRP A 150 -7.67 16.13 3.32
CA TRP A 150 -7.15 15.11 4.24
C TRP A 150 -5.67 14.82 4.00
N PHE A 151 -5.22 14.76 2.75
CA PHE A 151 -3.79 14.61 2.42
C PHE A 151 -2.97 15.86 2.79
N GLY A 152 -3.57 17.06 2.75
CA GLY A 152 -2.87 18.33 3.02
C GLY A 152 -1.64 18.51 2.14
N GLU A 153 -0.53 18.88 2.75
CA GLU A 153 0.76 19.11 2.06
C GLU A 153 1.32 17.84 1.37
N TYR A 154 0.95 16.65 1.86
CA TYR A 154 1.39 15.39 1.26
C TYR A 154 0.88 15.22 -0.17
N SER A 155 -0.22 15.85 -0.56
CA SER A 155 -0.73 15.80 -1.95
C SER A 155 0.33 16.26 -2.96
N ASP A 156 0.95 17.40 -2.70
CA ASP A 156 1.96 17.97 -3.60
C ASP A 156 3.31 17.25 -3.48
N GLN A 157 3.68 16.83 -2.26
CA GLN A 157 4.87 16.02 -2.03
C GLN A 157 4.78 14.69 -2.81
N PHE A 158 3.70 13.94 -2.68
CA PHE A 158 3.51 12.67 -3.38
C PHE A 158 3.41 12.83 -4.90
N LEU A 159 2.88 13.95 -5.39
CA LEU A 159 2.93 14.26 -6.81
C LEU A 159 4.37 14.41 -7.31
N GLN A 160 5.27 15.00 -6.53
CA GLN A 160 6.68 15.13 -6.89
C GLN A 160 7.43 13.80 -6.80
N GLU A 161 7.23 13.05 -5.71
CA GLU A 161 7.84 11.73 -5.52
C GLU A 161 7.43 10.74 -6.62
N SER A 162 6.13 10.71 -6.96
CA SER A 162 5.62 9.86 -8.02
C SER A 162 6.20 10.19 -9.39
N ARG A 163 6.45 11.47 -9.70
CA ARG A 163 7.12 11.86 -10.96
C ARG A 163 8.50 11.24 -11.10
N GLN A 164 9.28 11.19 -10.02
CA GLN A 164 10.62 10.58 -10.03
C GLN A 164 10.54 9.06 -10.26
N LEU A 165 9.59 8.40 -9.57
CA LEU A 165 9.36 6.96 -9.75
C LEU A 165 8.91 6.62 -11.18
N LEU A 166 8.05 7.45 -11.76
CA LEU A 166 7.54 7.26 -13.12
C LEU A 166 8.61 7.45 -14.20
N GLN A 167 9.56 8.35 -13.99
CA GLN A 167 10.73 8.47 -14.88
C GLN A 167 11.55 7.19 -14.87
N GLN A 168 11.88 6.64 -13.69
CA GLN A 168 12.59 5.37 -13.57
C GLN A 168 11.82 4.20 -14.21
N ALA A 169 10.49 4.14 -13.99
CA ALA A 169 9.64 3.11 -14.59
C ALA A 169 9.56 3.22 -16.13
N HIS A 170 9.72 4.42 -16.69
CA HIS A 170 9.80 4.62 -18.13
C HIS A 170 11.07 4.00 -18.72
N ASP A 171 12.19 4.18 -18.04
CA ASP A 171 13.49 3.67 -18.48
C ASP A 171 13.53 2.13 -18.50
N LEU A 172 12.77 1.47 -17.63
CA LEU A 172 12.63 0.01 -17.61
C LEU A 172 11.82 -0.58 -18.80
N ARG A 173 11.19 0.23 -19.64
CA ARG A 173 10.46 -0.26 -20.84
C ARG A 173 11.40 -0.72 -21.97
N HIS A 174 12.65 -0.37 -21.90
CA HIS A 174 13.64 -0.62 -22.95
C HIS A 174 14.61 -1.77 -22.62
N VAL A 175 14.30 -2.56 -21.58
CA VAL A 175 15.10 -3.73 -21.18
C VAL A 175 14.42 -5.04 -21.61
#